data_c1fa4bfaed17d37903719c7301dc1bc3
#
_entry.id   c1fa4bfaed17d37903719c7301dc1bc3
#
_cell.length_a   1.000
_cell.length_b   1.000
_cell.length_c   1.000
_cell.angle_alpha   90.00
_cell.angle_beta   90.00
_cell.angle_gamma   90.00
#
_symmetry.space_group_name_H-M   'P 1'
#
loop_
_entity.id
_entity.type
_entity.pdbx_description
1 polymer ?
#
loop_
_entity_poly.entity_id
_entity_poly.type
_entity_poly.pdbx_seq_one_letter_code
_entity_poly.pdbx_strand_id
1 'polypeptide(L)'
;MAKGFTVKAKSPVKKTAEKKPEFDYAKAKEMIKGKTVVFCLPGRGVSYQFLKSFVSLCFDLVQSGASIQISQDYSSMVNFARCKCLGANVLRGPDQLPWDGKLNYDYQLWIDSDIVFNVEKFYQILLMDKDIAAGWYCTEDGKTTSVAHWLEEDDFRTNGGVMNHETIESISKRKKPFTVDYTGFGWLLIK
;
A
#
# COMPACT_ATOMS: atom_id res chain seq x y z
N MET A 1 -7.40 17.41 62.36
CA MET A 1 -7.86 16.06 61.92
C MET A 1 -8.06 16.08 60.42
N ALA A 2 -7.15 15.53 59.68
CA ALA A 2 -7.22 15.44 58.20
C ALA A 2 -8.00 14.20 57.79
N LYS A 3 -9.09 14.38 57.02
CA LYS A 3 -9.85 13.26 56.46
C LYS A 3 -9.14 12.72 55.22
N GLY A 4 -8.61 11.46 55.31
CA GLY A 4 -8.02 10.78 54.19
C GLY A 4 -9.05 10.43 53.12
N PHE A 5 -8.75 10.77 51.84
CA PHE A 5 -9.50 10.33 50.66
C PHE A 5 -8.97 8.95 50.21
N THR A 6 -9.82 7.94 50.27
CA THR A 6 -9.50 6.60 49.72
C THR A 6 -10.07 6.51 48.31
N VAL A 7 -9.20 6.49 47.29
CA VAL A 7 -9.59 6.25 45.90
C VAL A 7 -9.65 4.72 45.68
N LYS A 8 -10.84 4.19 45.46
CA LYS A 8 -11.01 2.79 45.03
C LYS A 8 -10.63 2.67 43.55
N ALA A 9 -9.54 1.96 43.25
CA ALA A 9 -9.19 1.61 41.90
C ALA A 9 -10.30 0.74 41.29
N LYS A 10 -10.85 1.17 40.14
CA LYS A 10 -11.76 0.35 39.33
C LYS A 10 -10.96 -0.79 38.72
N SER A 11 -11.41 -2.03 38.90
CA SER A 11 -10.84 -3.24 38.29
C SER A 11 -10.81 -3.08 36.76
N PRO A 12 -9.73 -3.52 36.10
CA PRO A 12 -9.66 -3.41 34.65
C PRO A 12 -10.72 -4.31 34.00
N VAL A 13 -11.59 -3.69 33.20
CA VAL A 13 -12.53 -4.40 32.33
C VAL A 13 -11.71 -5.26 31.38
N LYS A 14 -11.82 -6.59 31.50
CA LYS A 14 -11.24 -7.54 30.53
C LYS A 14 -11.92 -7.29 29.19
N LYS A 15 -11.26 -6.54 28.29
CA LYS A 15 -11.62 -6.52 26.88
C LYS A 15 -11.34 -7.92 26.34
N THR A 16 -12.38 -8.66 26.03
CA THR A 16 -12.30 -9.87 25.19
C THR A 16 -11.67 -9.44 23.88
N ALA A 17 -10.41 -9.84 23.65
CA ALA A 17 -9.74 -9.62 22.38
C ALA A 17 -10.52 -10.41 21.32
N GLU A 18 -11.24 -9.70 20.44
CA GLU A 18 -11.75 -10.31 19.21
C GLU A 18 -10.56 -10.93 18.49
N LYS A 19 -10.59 -12.24 18.24
CA LYS A 19 -9.57 -12.91 17.43
C LYS A 19 -9.58 -12.22 16.07
N LYS A 20 -8.50 -11.52 15.75
CA LYS A 20 -8.25 -11.07 14.36
C LYS A 20 -8.33 -12.31 13.47
N PRO A 21 -8.92 -12.21 12.27
CA PRO A 21 -8.90 -13.32 11.33
C PRO A 21 -7.45 -13.76 11.15
N GLU A 22 -7.22 -15.07 11.33
CA GLU A 22 -5.89 -15.65 11.24
C GLU A 22 -5.37 -15.43 9.82
N PHE A 23 -4.27 -14.73 9.69
CA PHE A 23 -3.67 -14.40 8.42
C PHE A 23 -2.92 -15.63 7.90
N ASP A 24 -3.27 -16.10 6.70
CA ASP A 24 -2.68 -17.31 6.12
C ASP A 24 -1.31 -17.02 5.48
N TYR A 25 -0.30 -16.90 6.33
CA TYR A 25 1.10 -16.72 5.91
C TYR A 25 1.62 -17.86 5.04
N ALA A 26 1.20 -19.10 5.29
CA ALA A 26 1.68 -20.26 4.55
C ALA A 26 1.22 -20.18 3.08
N LYS A 27 -0.06 -19.87 2.87
CA LYS A 27 -0.61 -19.65 1.53
C LYS A 27 0.09 -18.48 0.82
N ALA A 28 0.28 -17.36 1.50
CA ALA A 28 0.93 -16.20 0.92
C ALA A 28 2.38 -16.48 0.48
N LYS A 29 3.14 -17.22 1.28
CA LYS A 29 4.50 -17.64 0.96
C LYS A 29 4.55 -18.64 -0.21
N GLU A 30 3.60 -19.53 -0.30
CA GLU A 30 3.52 -20.44 -1.45
C GLU A 30 3.17 -19.68 -2.75
N MET A 31 2.29 -18.66 -2.68
CA MET A 31 1.94 -17.83 -3.84
C MET A 31 3.15 -17.06 -4.41
N ILE A 32 4.08 -16.63 -3.56
CA ILE A 32 5.23 -15.81 -3.97
C ILE A 32 6.46 -16.65 -4.36
N LYS A 33 6.50 -17.93 -4.00
CA LYS A 33 7.61 -18.81 -4.25
C LYS A 33 7.87 -18.98 -5.75
N GLY A 34 9.13 -18.78 -6.16
CA GLY A 34 9.55 -18.81 -7.55
C GLY A 34 9.09 -17.63 -8.40
N LYS A 35 8.42 -16.63 -7.78
CA LYS A 35 7.96 -15.43 -8.46
C LYS A 35 9.00 -14.32 -8.43
N THR A 36 8.94 -13.44 -9.43
CA THR A 36 9.78 -12.24 -9.52
C THR A 36 8.94 -11.00 -9.18
N VAL A 37 9.35 -10.27 -8.16
CA VAL A 37 8.76 -9.00 -7.75
C VAL A 37 9.68 -7.85 -8.13
N VAL A 38 9.18 -6.90 -8.91
CA VAL A 38 9.88 -5.65 -9.20
C VAL A 38 9.35 -4.58 -8.26
N PHE A 39 10.21 -4.04 -7.42
CA PHE A 39 9.90 -2.87 -6.62
C PHE A 39 10.07 -1.61 -7.47
N CYS A 40 8.99 -0.85 -7.65
CA CYS A 40 8.98 0.42 -8.33
C CYS A 40 8.98 1.55 -7.28
N LEU A 41 10.10 2.24 -7.14
CA LEU A 41 10.36 3.22 -6.08
C LEU A 41 10.56 4.62 -6.67
N PRO A 42 9.49 5.37 -6.95
CA PRO A 42 9.64 6.74 -7.44
C PRO A 42 10.11 7.66 -6.31
N GLY A 43 11.23 8.34 -6.47
CA GLY A 43 11.71 9.29 -5.47
C GLY A 43 13.22 9.46 -5.43
N ARG A 44 13.70 10.49 -4.71
CA ARG A 44 15.14 10.78 -4.55
C ARG A 44 15.79 10.06 -3.39
N GLY A 45 15.02 9.75 -2.36
CA GLY A 45 15.53 9.17 -1.13
C GLY A 45 14.39 8.68 -0.26
N VAL A 46 14.73 8.00 0.80
CA VAL A 46 13.79 7.36 1.71
C VAL A 46 14.13 7.68 3.15
N SER A 47 13.14 7.60 4.04
CA SER A 47 13.36 7.68 5.47
C SER A 47 13.98 6.39 6.02
N TYR A 48 14.61 6.46 7.20
CA TYR A 48 15.09 5.25 7.88
C TYR A 48 13.95 4.28 8.25
N GLN A 49 12.76 4.80 8.50
CA GLN A 49 11.56 3.98 8.75
C GLN A 49 11.18 3.19 7.51
N PHE A 50 11.14 3.85 6.35
CA PHE A 50 10.94 3.18 5.06
C PHE A 50 12.01 2.12 4.83
N LEU A 51 13.29 2.49 4.97
CA LEU A 51 14.42 1.58 4.73
C LEU A 51 14.28 0.30 5.58
N LYS A 52 13.95 0.43 6.86
CA LYS A 52 13.72 -0.72 7.74
C LYS A 52 12.58 -1.61 7.25
N SER A 53 11.45 -1.03 6.84
CA SER A 53 10.32 -1.75 6.28
C SER A 53 10.70 -2.48 5.00
N PHE A 54 11.38 -1.78 4.10
CA PHE A 54 11.79 -2.29 2.80
C PHE A 54 12.78 -3.44 2.90
N VAL A 55 13.83 -3.28 3.71
CA VAL A 55 14.83 -4.33 3.93
C VAL A 55 14.19 -5.56 4.57
N SER A 56 13.30 -5.39 5.55
CA SER A 56 12.57 -6.51 6.16
C SER A 56 11.72 -7.28 5.13
N LEU A 57 11.04 -6.58 4.21
CA LEU A 57 10.27 -7.21 3.14
C LEU A 57 11.19 -7.93 2.15
N CYS A 58 12.29 -7.32 1.73
CA CYS A 58 13.24 -7.95 0.81
C CYS A 58 13.78 -9.28 1.38
N PHE A 59 14.20 -9.29 2.64
CA PHE A 59 14.67 -10.51 3.30
C PHE A 59 13.60 -11.59 3.36
N ASP A 60 12.39 -11.23 3.76
CA ASP A 60 11.30 -12.22 3.87
C ASP A 60 10.91 -12.81 2.50
N LEU A 61 10.87 -11.99 1.44
CA LEU A 61 10.58 -12.45 0.09
C LEU A 61 11.64 -13.40 -0.42
N VAL A 62 12.93 -13.06 -0.27
CA VAL A 62 14.05 -13.93 -0.69
C VAL A 62 14.04 -15.24 0.09
N GLN A 63 13.81 -15.19 1.42
CA GLN A 63 13.68 -16.40 2.23
C GLN A 63 12.45 -17.24 1.85
N SER A 64 11.42 -16.61 1.30
CA SER A 64 10.23 -17.30 0.78
C SER A 64 10.42 -17.85 -0.63
N GLY A 65 11.62 -17.72 -1.21
CA GLY A 65 11.97 -18.24 -2.53
C GLY A 65 11.57 -17.34 -3.70
N ALA A 66 11.26 -16.07 -3.45
CA ALA A 66 11.03 -15.08 -4.51
C ALA A 66 12.34 -14.48 -5.01
N SER A 67 12.35 -14.06 -6.27
CA SER A 67 13.34 -13.15 -6.83
C SER A 67 12.87 -11.71 -6.69
N ILE A 68 13.78 -10.79 -6.37
CA ILE A 68 13.46 -9.37 -6.27
C ILE A 68 14.31 -8.54 -7.22
N GLN A 69 13.72 -7.53 -7.79
CA GLN A 69 14.39 -6.49 -8.56
C GLN A 69 13.94 -5.12 -8.08
N ILE A 70 14.80 -4.12 -8.22
CA ILE A 70 14.52 -2.77 -7.76
C ILE A 70 14.66 -1.84 -8.95
N SER A 71 13.60 -1.11 -9.27
CA SER A 71 13.60 -0.03 -10.23
C SER A 71 13.29 1.28 -9.51
N GLN A 72 14.24 2.18 -9.54
CA GLN A 72 14.14 3.47 -8.88
C GLN A 72 14.49 4.57 -9.88
N ASP A 73 13.68 5.61 -9.92
CA ASP A 73 14.00 6.81 -10.67
C ASP A 73 13.34 8.03 -10.02
N TYR A 74 13.74 9.21 -10.47
CA TYR A 74 13.25 10.47 -9.96
C TYR A 74 12.90 11.44 -11.09
N SER A 75 11.86 12.21 -10.83
CA SER A 75 11.51 13.42 -11.56
C SER A 75 10.81 14.39 -10.62
N SER A 76 10.83 15.69 -10.93
CA SER A 76 10.02 16.68 -10.20
C SER A 76 8.51 16.48 -10.39
N MET A 77 8.10 15.75 -11.41
CA MET A 77 6.71 15.36 -11.65
C MET A 77 6.56 13.85 -11.41
N VAL A 78 5.63 13.49 -10.55
CA VAL A 78 5.45 12.08 -10.11
C VAL A 78 5.11 11.13 -11.25
N ASN A 79 4.30 11.56 -12.22
CA ASN A 79 3.96 10.76 -13.40
C ASN A 79 5.20 10.46 -14.26
N PHE A 80 6.13 11.39 -14.40
CA PHE A 80 7.40 11.16 -15.09
C PHE A 80 8.33 10.25 -14.29
N ALA A 81 8.38 10.42 -12.97
CA ALA A 81 9.14 9.51 -12.10
C ALA A 81 8.64 8.06 -12.23
N ARG A 82 7.32 7.86 -12.21
CA ARG A 82 6.71 6.53 -12.39
C ARG A 82 6.97 5.97 -13.79
N CYS A 83 6.86 6.79 -14.83
CA CYS A 83 7.19 6.36 -16.19
C CYS A 83 8.65 5.87 -16.29
N LYS A 84 9.59 6.63 -15.73
CA LYS A 84 11.01 6.26 -15.71
C LYS A 84 11.30 5.00 -14.90
N CYS A 85 10.61 4.76 -13.78
CA CYS A 85 10.70 3.51 -13.02
C CYS A 85 10.33 2.29 -13.89
N LEU A 86 9.49 2.46 -14.92
CA LEU A 86 9.18 1.42 -15.90
C LEU A 86 10.18 1.36 -17.07
N GLY A 87 11.24 2.15 -17.06
CA GLY A 87 12.14 2.29 -18.20
C GLY A 87 11.50 2.94 -19.42
N ALA A 88 10.33 3.57 -19.23
CA ALA A 88 9.57 4.22 -20.29
C ALA A 88 9.87 5.73 -20.35
N ASN A 89 9.44 6.36 -21.44
CA ASN A 89 9.56 7.79 -21.65
C ASN A 89 8.24 8.34 -22.16
N VAL A 90 7.63 9.24 -21.43
CA VAL A 90 6.32 9.86 -21.78
C VAL A 90 6.31 10.50 -23.17
N LEU A 91 7.46 10.91 -23.70
CA LEU A 91 7.58 11.51 -25.02
C LEU A 91 7.58 10.51 -26.17
N ARG A 92 7.71 9.20 -25.89
CA ARG A 92 7.68 8.14 -26.92
C ARG A 92 6.28 7.62 -27.25
N GLY A 93 5.24 8.14 -26.59
CA GLY A 93 3.86 7.72 -26.80
C GLY A 93 3.41 6.58 -25.87
N PRO A 94 2.15 6.11 -26.00
CA PRO A 94 1.54 5.15 -25.06
C PRO A 94 1.97 3.69 -25.29
N ASP A 95 2.44 3.33 -26.49
CA ASP A 95 2.69 1.95 -26.89
C ASP A 95 4.07 1.45 -26.42
N GLN A 96 4.36 1.61 -25.13
CA GLN A 96 5.61 1.18 -24.53
C GLN A 96 5.35 0.03 -23.55
N LEU A 97 6.16 -1.02 -23.64
CA LEU A 97 6.19 -2.07 -22.65
C LEU A 97 7.11 -1.68 -21.50
N PRO A 98 6.77 -2.02 -20.26
CA PRO A 98 7.67 -1.86 -19.13
C PRO A 98 9.04 -2.48 -19.44
N TRP A 99 10.12 -1.73 -19.20
CA TRP A 99 11.52 -2.12 -19.47
C TRP A 99 11.75 -2.63 -20.89
N ASP A 100 11.04 -2.07 -21.89
CA ASP A 100 11.06 -2.51 -23.30
C ASP A 100 10.71 -3.99 -23.49
N GLY A 101 9.96 -4.61 -22.56
CA GLY A 101 9.65 -6.04 -22.56
C GLY A 101 10.84 -6.96 -22.28
N LYS A 102 11.99 -6.43 -21.83
CA LYS A 102 13.22 -7.20 -21.58
C LYS A 102 13.28 -7.82 -20.19
N LEU A 103 12.44 -7.36 -19.27
CA LEU A 103 12.38 -7.83 -17.89
C LEU A 103 11.20 -8.78 -17.70
N ASN A 104 11.49 -10.03 -17.31
CA ASN A 104 10.47 -10.98 -16.91
C ASN A 104 10.16 -10.78 -15.42
N TYR A 105 8.90 -10.56 -15.10
CA TYR A 105 8.42 -10.40 -13.73
C TYR A 105 6.99 -10.94 -13.62
N ASP A 106 6.60 -11.26 -12.38
CA ASP A 106 5.23 -11.66 -12.06
C ASP A 106 4.43 -10.54 -11.40
N TYR A 107 5.13 -9.67 -10.66
CA TYR A 107 4.50 -8.58 -9.91
C TYR A 107 5.33 -7.31 -9.96
N GLN A 108 4.64 -6.17 -10.08
CA GLN A 108 5.18 -4.84 -9.79
C GLN A 108 4.64 -4.39 -8.43
N LEU A 109 5.50 -4.06 -7.50
CA LEU A 109 5.12 -3.45 -6.22
C LEU A 109 5.57 -1.99 -6.19
N TRP A 110 4.60 -1.10 -6.28
CA TRP A 110 4.81 0.34 -6.21
C TRP A 110 4.77 0.80 -4.76
N ILE A 111 5.80 1.54 -4.34
CA ILE A 111 5.90 2.07 -2.98
C ILE A 111 6.43 3.50 -3.06
N ASP A 112 5.64 4.48 -2.63
CA ASP A 112 6.11 5.84 -2.49
C ASP A 112 7.08 5.95 -1.30
N SER A 113 8.05 6.84 -1.39
CA SER A 113 9.22 6.91 -0.49
C SER A 113 8.92 7.30 0.96
N ASP A 114 7.69 7.74 1.24
CA ASP A 114 7.17 8.13 2.55
C ASP A 114 6.24 7.08 3.19
N ILE A 115 5.93 6.00 2.49
CA ILE A 115 5.08 4.92 3.00
C ILE A 115 5.86 4.01 3.95
N VAL A 116 5.36 3.87 5.17
CA VAL A 116 5.89 2.92 6.17
C VAL A 116 4.95 1.73 6.29
N PHE A 117 5.49 0.53 6.15
CA PHE A 117 4.73 -0.72 6.08
C PHE A 117 5.42 -1.85 6.84
N ASN A 118 4.78 -2.99 6.93
CA ASN A 118 5.38 -4.23 7.40
C ASN A 118 5.14 -5.37 6.39
N VAL A 119 5.83 -6.47 6.56
CA VAL A 119 5.77 -7.64 5.69
C VAL A 119 4.34 -8.18 5.55
N GLU A 120 3.58 -8.19 6.64
CA GLU A 120 2.18 -8.63 6.64
C GLU A 120 1.32 -7.85 5.65
N LYS A 121 1.55 -6.53 5.51
CA LYS A 121 0.79 -5.67 4.59
C LYS A 121 1.01 -6.05 3.13
N PHE A 122 2.22 -6.46 2.76
CA PHE A 122 2.48 -6.99 1.44
C PHE A 122 1.70 -8.28 1.18
N TYR A 123 1.76 -9.22 2.10
CA TYR A 123 1.04 -10.48 1.95
C TYR A 123 -0.47 -10.31 1.97
N GLN A 124 -1.00 -9.32 2.68
CA GLN A 124 -2.42 -8.99 2.65
C GLN A 124 -2.89 -8.59 1.25
N ILE A 125 -2.15 -7.75 0.52
CA ILE A 125 -2.52 -7.36 -0.85
C ILE A 125 -2.24 -8.50 -1.85
N LEU A 126 -1.20 -9.30 -1.66
CA LEU A 126 -0.91 -10.47 -2.48
C LEU A 126 -2.05 -11.51 -2.40
N LEU A 127 -2.55 -11.79 -1.20
CA LEU A 127 -3.64 -12.75 -0.97
C LEU A 127 -4.99 -12.30 -1.55
N MET A 128 -5.14 -11.04 -1.93
CA MET A 128 -6.34 -10.59 -2.67
C MET A 128 -6.42 -11.26 -4.05
N ASP A 129 -5.29 -11.70 -4.60
CA ASP A 129 -5.16 -12.38 -5.91
C ASP A 129 -5.91 -11.66 -7.02
N LYS A 130 -5.65 -10.36 -7.16
CA LYS A 130 -6.22 -9.47 -8.17
C LYS A 130 -5.13 -8.93 -9.07
N ASP A 131 -5.50 -8.59 -10.30
CA ASP A 131 -4.57 -7.98 -11.27
C ASP A 131 -4.02 -6.66 -10.72
N ILE A 132 -4.85 -5.91 -9.99
CA ILE A 132 -4.47 -4.70 -9.26
C ILE A 132 -5.02 -4.82 -7.83
N ALA A 133 -4.12 -4.76 -6.85
CA ALA A 133 -4.45 -4.76 -5.44
C ALA A 133 -3.70 -3.62 -4.71
N ALA A 134 -4.39 -2.88 -3.88
CA ALA A 134 -3.80 -1.77 -3.13
C ALA A 134 -4.08 -1.87 -1.64
N GLY A 135 -3.13 -1.37 -0.86
CA GLY A 135 -3.39 -0.99 0.52
C GLY A 135 -3.70 0.50 0.59
N TRP A 136 -4.56 0.86 1.51
CA TRP A 136 -4.85 2.26 1.75
C TRP A 136 -3.83 2.89 2.71
N TYR A 137 -3.60 4.16 2.56
CA TYR A 137 -2.81 4.99 3.47
C TYR A 137 -3.51 6.35 3.67
N CYS A 138 -3.14 7.02 4.75
CA CYS A 138 -3.71 8.30 5.10
C CYS A 138 -3.14 9.40 4.21
N THR A 139 -3.98 10.33 3.80
CA THR A 139 -3.55 11.57 3.13
C THR A 139 -3.02 12.58 4.16
N GLU A 140 -2.41 13.66 3.70
CA GLU A 140 -1.77 14.67 4.55
C GLU A 140 -2.74 15.32 5.55
N ASP A 141 -4.04 15.36 5.23
CA ASP A 141 -5.08 15.91 6.10
C ASP A 141 -5.33 15.08 7.38
N GLY A 142 -4.78 13.86 7.46
CA GLY A 142 -4.95 12.94 8.59
C GLY A 142 -6.38 12.42 8.79
N LYS A 143 -7.28 12.59 7.82
CA LYS A 143 -8.70 12.22 7.91
C LYS A 143 -9.16 11.34 6.76
N THR A 144 -8.71 11.65 5.55
CA THR A 144 -9.05 10.92 4.33
C THR A 144 -7.98 9.91 3.98
N THR A 145 -8.30 9.01 3.06
CA THR A 145 -7.39 7.97 2.62
C THR A 145 -7.10 8.07 1.13
N SER A 146 -6.12 7.32 0.66
CA SER A 146 -5.71 7.25 -0.74
C SER A 146 -6.73 6.58 -1.66
N VAL A 147 -7.85 6.06 -1.14
CA VAL A 147 -8.89 5.38 -1.92
C VAL A 147 -10.13 6.24 -2.04
N ALA A 148 -10.76 6.20 -3.23
CA ALA A 148 -11.93 7.00 -3.50
C ALA A 148 -12.90 6.29 -4.45
N HIS A 149 -14.10 6.86 -4.54
CA HIS A 149 -15.16 6.46 -5.46
C HIS A 149 -15.52 7.60 -6.38
N TRP A 150 -15.94 7.25 -7.60
CA TRP A 150 -16.50 8.24 -8.52
C TRP A 150 -17.79 8.82 -7.96
N LEU A 151 -18.00 10.08 -8.23
CA LEU A 151 -19.29 10.74 -8.07
C LEU A 151 -20.03 10.70 -9.41
N GLU A 152 -21.35 10.83 -9.37
CA GLU A 152 -22.13 11.17 -10.55
C GLU A 152 -21.64 12.50 -11.15
N GLU A 153 -21.78 12.69 -12.46
CA GLU A 153 -21.17 13.83 -13.16
C GLU A 153 -21.58 15.18 -12.58
N ASP A 154 -22.85 15.34 -12.23
CA ASP A 154 -23.36 16.59 -11.67
C ASP A 154 -22.82 16.85 -10.27
N ASP A 155 -22.70 15.81 -9.43
CA ASP A 155 -22.11 15.91 -8.10
C ASP A 155 -20.62 16.21 -8.16
N PHE A 156 -19.90 15.58 -9.11
CA PHE A 156 -18.50 15.84 -9.35
C PHE A 156 -18.24 17.30 -9.76
N ARG A 157 -19.06 17.85 -10.66
CA ARG A 157 -18.97 19.26 -11.10
C ARG A 157 -19.28 20.24 -9.98
N THR A 158 -20.33 19.98 -9.22
CA THR A 158 -20.74 20.85 -8.09
C THR A 158 -19.77 20.80 -6.92
N ASN A 159 -19.06 19.68 -6.76
CA ASN A 159 -18.04 19.49 -5.74
C ASN A 159 -16.63 19.99 -6.16
N GLY A 160 -16.54 20.78 -7.23
CA GLY A 160 -15.28 21.35 -7.70
C GLY A 160 -14.29 20.31 -8.25
N GLY A 161 -14.77 19.14 -8.72
CA GLY A 161 -13.93 18.07 -9.27
C GLY A 161 -13.25 17.20 -8.21
N VAL A 162 -13.69 17.24 -6.96
CA VAL A 162 -13.14 16.42 -5.88
C VAL A 162 -13.83 15.06 -5.85
N MET A 163 -13.02 13.99 -5.80
CA MET A 163 -13.51 12.62 -5.68
C MET A 163 -14.05 12.35 -4.27
N ASN A 164 -14.93 11.36 -4.13
CA ASN A 164 -15.43 10.90 -2.84
C ASN A 164 -14.42 9.98 -2.16
N HIS A 165 -13.51 10.56 -1.38
CA HIS A 165 -12.50 9.81 -0.65
C HIS A 165 -13.08 9.09 0.56
N GLU A 166 -12.71 7.84 0.76
CA GLU A 166 -12.98 7.11 2.00
C GLU A 166 -12.26 7.75 3.17
N THR A 167 -12.94 7.87 4.30
CA THR A 167 -12.33 8.33 5.55
C THR A 167 -11.63 7.19 6.28
N ILE A 168 -10.69 7.51 7.17
CA ILE A 168 -10.06 6.52 8.05
C ILE A 168 -11.13 5.80 8.90
N GLU A 169 -12.17 6.52 9.34
CA GLU A 169 -13.25 5.93 10.12
C GLU A 169 -14.07 4.93 9.31
N SER A 170 -14.43 5.25 8.06
CA SER A 170 -15.21 4.35 7.18
C SER A 170 -14.42 3.09 6.84
N ILE A 171 -13.15 3.26 6.44
CA ILE A 171 -12.30 2.13 6.03
C ILE A 171 -11.94 1.20 7.20
N SER A 172 -11.72 1.75 8.40
CA SER A 172 -11.39 0.94 9.58
C SER A 172 -12.52 0.03 10.06
N LYS A 173 -13.75 0.32 9.67
CA LYS A 173 -14.93 -0.53 9.92
C LYS A 173 -15.02 -1.72 8.95
N ARG A 174 -14.31 -1.67 7.84
CA ARG A 174 -14.33 -2.74 6.84
C ARG A 174 -13.45 -3.92 7.29
N LYS A 175 -14.01 -5.11 7.27
CA LYS A 175 -13.32 -6.35 7.68
C LYS A 175 -12.82 -7.18 6.51
N LYS A 176 -13.18 -6.81 5.28
CA LYS A 176 -12.83 -7.56 4.05
C LYS A 176 -12.34 -6.58 2.98
N PRO A 177 -11.51 -7.06 2.04
CA PRO A 177 -11.21 -6.30 0.83
C PRO A 177 -12.47 -5.88 0.09
N PHE A 178 -12.42 -4.75 -0.58
CA PHE A 178 -13.53 -4.20 -1.35
C PHE A 178 -12.99 -3.51 -2.61
N THR A 179 -13.86 -3.34 -3.60
CA THR A 179 -13.52 -2.65 -4.85
C THR A 179 -13.64 -1.14 -4.65
N VAL A 180 -12.75 -0.42 -5.29
CA VAL A 180 -12.71 1.05 -5.35
C VAL A 180 -12.53 1.50 -6.78
N ASP A 181 -12.94 2.71 -7.09
CA ASP A 181 -12.80 3.27 -8.44
C ASP A 181 -11.45 3.96 -8.63
N TYR A 182 -10.86 4.40 -7.52
CA TYR A 182 -9.55 5.07 -7.50
C TYR A 182 -8.74 4.66 -6.28
N THR A 183 -7.44 4.51 -6.47
CA THR A 183 -6.47 4.35 -5.39
C THR A 183 -5.17 5.07 -5.73
N GLY A 184 -4.48 5.56 -4.70
CA GLY A 184 -3.13 6.09 -4.86
C GLY A 184 -2.10 5.00 -5.15
N PHE A 185 -1.04 5.36 -5.84
CA PHE A 185 0.06 4.45 -6.23
C PHE A 185 1.10 4.21 -5.12
N GLY A 186 0.92 4.83 -3.94
CA GLY A 186 1.92 4.74 -2.86
C GLY A 186 2.08 3.36 -2.24
N TRP A 187 1.08 2.47 -2.40
CA TRP A 187 1.14 1.08 -1.96
C TRP A 187 0.25 0.22 -2.86
N LEU A 188 0.80 -0.23 -4.00
CA LEU A 188 0.04 -0.86 -5.07
C LEU A 188 0.81 -2.07 -5.63
N LEU A 189 0.14 -3.23 -5.71
CA LEU A 189 0.62 -4.43 -6.37
C LEU A 189 -0.12 -4.60 -7.71
N ILE A 190 0.62 -4.80 -8.79
CA ILE A 190 0.13 -5.11 -10.13
C ILE A 190 0.69 -6.47 -10.55
N LYS A 191 -0.15 -7.32 -11.09
CA LYS A 191 0.18 -8.67 -11.57
C LYS A 191 0.52 -8.67 -13.06
#